data_20a1bcb97c67d5d4fd5013eb5c1007a3
#
_entry.id   20a1bcb97c67d5d4fd5013eb5c1007a3
#
_cell.length_a   1.000
_cell.length_b   1.000
_cell.length_c   1.000
_cell.angle_alpha   90.00
_cell.angle_beta   90.00
_cell.angle_gamma   90.00
#
_symmetry.space_group_name_H-M   'P 1'
#
loop_
_entity.id
_entity.type
_entity.pdbx_description
1 polymer ?
#
loop_
_entity_poly.entity_id
_entity_poly.type
_entity_poly.pdbx_seq_one_letter_code
_entity_poly.pdbx_strand_id
1 'polypeptide(L)'
;MKVLKFGGTSVGSVKSILSLKRIVEKEAESQPVIVVVSALGGITDKLIVTARLALQGDEGWRNEFEAMVDRHHKMIDTIITDTKKREDLFNTVDGMFEQLRSIYYGVFLIHDLSEKTLDAIVSYGERLSSNIVATLISKARWFDARDFIICLLYTSDAAD
;
A
#
# COMPACT_ATOMS: atom_id res chain seq x y z
N MET A 1 -22.64 -10.68 -4.54
CA MET A 1 -21.35 -10.13 -4.09
C MET A 1 -20.41 -10.08 -5.28
N LYS A 2 -19.69 -8.98 -5.46
CA LYS A 2 -18.75 -8.76 -6.58
C LYS A 2 -17.38 -8.41 -6.04
N VAL A 3 -16.32 -8.93 -6.68
CA VAL A 3 -14.92 -8.57 -6.37
C VAL A 3 -14.41 -7.69 -7.52
N LEU A 4 -13.91 -6.51 -7.19
CA LEU A 4 -13.32 -5.56 -8.13
C LEU A 4 -11.84 -5.40 -7.82
N LYS A 5 -10.97 -5.74 -8.78
CA LYS A 5 -9.52 -5.58 -8.65
C LYS A 5 -9.03 -4.41 -9.50
N PHE A 6 -8.30 -3.49 -8.88
CA PHE A 6 -7.71 -2.32 -9.52
C PHE A 6 -6.18 -2.37 -9.44
N GLY A 7 -5.52 -2.38 -10.58
CA GLY A 7 -4.07 -2.38 -10.67
C GLY A 7 -3.44 -1.00 -10.39
N GLY A 8 -2.12 -0.95 -10.35
CA GLY A 8 -1.35 0.25 -10.00
C GLY A 8 -1.64 1.49 -10.87
N THR A 9 -1.95 1.31 -12.16
CA THR A 9 -2.38 2.42 -13.03
C THR A 9 -3.74 3.01 -12.64
N SER A 10 -4.65 2.16 -12.14
CA SER A 10 -5.98 2.56 -11.68
C SER A 10 -5.97 3.32 -10.36
N VAL A 11 -4.89 3.21 -9.59
CA VAL A 11 -4.67 3.94 -8.32
C VAL A 11 -3.47 4.90 -8.40
N GLY A 12 -2.85 5.05 -9.58
CA GLY A 12 -1.61 5.81 -9.77
C GLY A 12 -1.79 7.33 -9.83
N SER A 13 -3.00 7.85 -10.03
CA SER A 13 -3.29 9.28 -10.14
C SER A 13 -4.60 9.65 -9.47
N VAL A 14 -4.76 10.92 -9.12
CA VAL A 14 -6.00 11.49 -8.57
C VAL A 14 -7.20 11.17 -9.49
N LYS A 15 -7.04 11.39 -10.80
CA LYS A 15 -8.10 11.11 -11.79
C LYS A 15 -8.52 9.64 -11.77
N SER A 16 -7.56 8.73 -11.72
CA SER A 16 -7.81 7.28 -11.73
C SER A 16 -8.52 6.84 -10.43
N ILE A 17 -8.06 7.32 -9.28
CA ILE A 17 -8.66 7.01 -7.97
C ILE A 17 -10.11 7.53 -7.88
N LEU A 18 -10.38 8.75 -8.36
CA LEU A 18 -11.74 9.28 -8.39
C LEU A 18 -12.66 8.51 -9.36
N SER A 19 -12.10 7.96 -10.45
CA SER A 19 -12.84 7.06 -11.33
C SER A 19 -13.14 5.71 -10.68
N LEU A 20 -12.17 5.15 -9.96
CA LEU A 20 -12.34 3.95 -9.13
C LEU A 20 -13.47 4.15 -8.13
N LYS A 21 -13.46 5.26 -7.37
CA LYS A 21 -14.53 5.60 -6.42
C LYS A 21 -15.91 5.52 -7.06
N ARG A 22 -16.10 6.19 -8.20
CA ARG A 22 -17.39 6.21 -8.92
C ARG A 22 -17.84 4.81 -9.34
N ILE A 23 -16.92 3.97 -9.83
CA ILE A 23 -17.21 2.60 -10.23
C ILE A 23 -17.67 1.78 -9.01
N VAL A 24 -16.91 1.84 -7.92
CA VAL A 24 -17.21 1.06 -6.71
C VAL A 24 -18.52 1.50 -6.08
N GLU A 25 -18.76 2.80 -5.91
CA GLU A 25 -19.98 3.32 -5.30
C GLU A 25 -21.21 2.94 -6.14
N LYS A 26 -21.12 3.03 -7.47
CA LYS A 26 -22.21 2.59 -8.37
C LYS A 26 -22.50 1.10 -8.25
N GLU A 27 -21.50 0.24 -8.21
CA GLU A 27 -21.71 -1.21 -8.06
C GLU A 27 -22.27 -1.56 -6.68
N ALA A 28 -21.85 -0.83 -5.65
CA ALA A 28 -22.30 -1.04 -4.28
C ALA A 28 -23.79 -0.68 -4.05
N GLU A 29 -24.43 0.08 -4.95
CA GLU A 29 -25.87 0.34 -4.92
C GLU A 29 -26.71 -0.94 -5.12
N SER A 30 -26.18 -1.90 -5.88
CA SER A 30 -26.91 -3.10 -6.26
C SER A 30 -26.52 -4.35 -5.47
N GLN A 31 -25.30 -4.42 -4.94
CA GLN A 31 -24.78 -5.61 -4.27
C GLN A 31 -23.56 -5.32 -3.40
N PRO A 32 -23.24 -6.18 -2.41
CA PRO A 32 -21.99 -6.09 -1.67
C PRO A 32 -20.78 -6.21 -2.60
N VAL A 33 -19.79 -5.32 -2.41
CA VAL A 33 -18.57 -5.25 -3.23
C VAL A 33 -17.34 -5.43 -2.33
N ILE A 34 -16.41 -6.27 -2.77
CA ILE A 34 -15.04 -6.36 -2.24
C ILE A 34 -14.12 -5.65 -3.24
N VAL A 35 -13.30 -4.72 -2.74
CA VAL A 35 -12.34 -3.98 -3.54
C VAL A 35 -10.93 -4.42 -3.20
N VAL A 36 -10.17 -4.83 -4.22
CA VAL A 36 -8.76 -5.18 -4.11
C VAL A 36 -7.95 -4.17 -4.92
N VAL A 37 -7.00 -3.52 -4.28
CA VAL A 37 -6.16 -2.51 -4.94
C VAL A 37 -4.69 -2.90 -4.89
N SER A 38 -3.94 -2.49 -5.88
CA SER A 38 -2.48 -2.57 -5.91
C SER A 38 -1.86 -1.32 -5.25
N ALA A 39 -0.56 -1.32 -5.05
CA ALA A 39 0.19 -0.12 -4.67
C ALA A 39 -0.05 1.03 -5.65
N LEU A 40 0.12 2.28 -5.23
CA LEU A 40 0.11 3.43 -6.14
C LEU A 40 1.17 3.22 -7.23
N GLY A 41 0.82 3.54 -8.50
CA GLY A 41 1.68 3.24 -9.66
C GLY A 41 3.15 3.63 -9.44
N GLY A 42 4.07 2.68 -9.59
CA GLY A 42 5.52 2.84 -9.40
C GLY A 42 6.01 2.83 -7.94
N ILE A 43 5.12 2.69 -6.95
CA ILE A 43 5.53 2.61 -5.53
C ILE A 43 6.22 1.29 -5.23
N THR A 44 5.77 0.17 -5.79
CA THR A 44 6.42 -1.13 -5.60
C THR A 44 7.90 -1.08 -6.01
N ASP A 45 8.20 -0.50 -7.18
CA ASP A 45 9.59 -0.34 -7.65
C ASP A 45 10.40 0.56 -6.72
N LYS A 46 9.80 1.66 -6.24
CA LYS A 46 10.46 2.55 -5.27
C LYS A 46 10.76 1.86 -3.94
N LEU A 47 9.84 1.06 -3.42
CA LEU A 47 10.06 0.27 -2.20
C LEU A 47 11.27 -0.66 -2.35
N ILE A 48 11.38 -1.34 -3.49
CA ILE A 48 12.50 -2.26 -3.79
C ILE A 48 13.82 -1.49 -3.95
N VAL A 49 13.80 -0.37 -4.70
CA VAL A 49 15.00 0.46 -4.90
C VAL A 49 15.50 1.01 -3.57
N THR A 50 14.61 1.54 -2.73
CA THR A 50 14.95 2.06 -1.40
C THR A 50 15.56 0.98 -0.50
N ALA A 51 15.01 -0.26 -0.55
CA ALA A 51 15.56 -1.39 0.20
C ALA A 51 16.98 -1.76 -0.26
N ARG A 52 17.24 -1.70 -1.57
CA ARG A 52 18.57 -1.98 -2.13
C ARG A 52 19.59 -0.90 -1.76
N LEU A 53 19.21 0.37 -1.77
CA LEU A 53 20.07 1.46 -1.30
C LEU A 53 20.43 1.27 0.17
N ALA A 54 19.43 0.97 1.01
CA ALA A 54 19.68 0.67 2.43
C ALA A 54 20.62 -0.52 2.61
N LEU A 55 20.42 -1.62 1.88
CA LEU A 55 21.32 -2.78 1.89
C LEU A 55 22.77 -2.44 1.56
N GLN A 56 22.97 -1.51 0.62
CA GLN A 56 24.30 -1.06 0.19
C GLN A 56 24.95 -0.06 1.16
N GLY A 57 24.26 0.37 2.23
CA GLY A 57 24.72 1.42 3.11
C GLY A 57 24.67 2.82 2.47
N ASP A 58 23.89 3.00 1.42
CA ASP A 58 23.73 4.26 0.72
C ASP A 58 22.66 5.13 1.42
N GLU A 59 23.07 6.27 1.99
CA GLU A 59 22.19 7.24 2.66
C GLU A 59 21.08 7.79 1.74
N GLY A 60 21.22 7.66 0.44
CA GLY A 60 20.21 8.04 -0.56
C GLY A 60 18.84 7.34 -0.35
N TRP A 61 18.81 6.22 0.38
CA TRP A 61 17.56 5.57 0.74
C TRP A 61 16.59 6.50 1.48
N ARG A 62 17.09 7.47 2.26
CA ARG A 62 16.26 8.43 3.00
C ARG A 62 15.52 9.36 2.04
N ASN A 63 16.19 9.83 0.99
CA ASN A 63 15.58 10.72 0.01
C ASN A 63 14.49 10.00 -0.80
N GLU A 64 14.72 8.75 -1.20
CA GLU A 64 13.70 7.94 -1.89
C GLU A 64 12.51 7.64 -0.97
N PHE A 65 12.78 7.38 0.31
CA PHE A 65 11.74 7.18 1.32
C PHE A 65 10.88 8.43 1.48
N GLU A 66 11.47 9.62 1.70
CA GLU A 66 10.73 10.87 1.86
C GLU A 66 9.92 11.21 0.59
N ALA A 67 10.44 10.93 -0.59
CA ALA A 67 9.69 11.11 -1.83
C ALA A 67 8.44 10.20 -1.92
N MET A 68 8.49 9.00 -1.32
CA MET A 68 7.30 8.13 -1.22
C MET A 68 6.28 8.70 -0.22
N VAL A 69 6.73 9.19 0.94
CA VAL A 69 5.87 9.85 1.94
C VAL A 69 5.17 11.04 1.31
N ASP A 70 5.91 11.95 0.72
CA ASP A 70 5.39 13.17 0.05
C ASP A 70 4.33 12.84 -1.00
N ARG A 71 4.57 11.80 -1.79
CA ARG A 71 3.63 11.38 -2.83
C ARG A 71 2.30 10.91 -2.26
N HIS A 72 2.32 10.15 -1.16
CA HIS A 72 1.11 9.69 -0.50
C HIS A 72 0.38 10.85 0.17
N HIS A 73 1.10 11.74 0.85
CA HIS A 73 0.53 12.93 1.47
C HIS A 73 -0.16 13.83 0.44
N LYS A 74 0.49 14.14 -0.68
CA LYS A 74 -0.11 14.92 -1.77
C LYS A 74 -1.37 14.27 -2.34
N MET A 75 -1.38 12.94 -2.46
CA MET A 75 -2.57 12.22 -2.89
C MET A 75 -3.70 12.38 -1.88
N ILE A 76 -3.44 12.15 -0.61
CA ILE A 76 -4.43 12.28 0.48
C ILE A 76 -5.00 13.69 0.54
N ASP A 77 -4.15 14.71 0.56
CA ASP A 77 -4.58 16.12 0.59
C ASP A 77 -5.50 16.49 -0.56
N THR A 78 -5.23 15.93 -1.73
CA THR A 78 -6.01 16.24 -2.94
C THR A 78 -7.37 15.56 -2.97
N ILE A 79 -7.48 14.31 -2.46
CA ILE A 79 -8.69 13.51 -2.66
C ILE A 79 -9.59 13.43 -1.42
N ILE A 80 -9.06 13.66 -0.22
CA ILE A 80 -9.82 13.59 1.03
C ILE A 80 -10.18 15.02 1.48
N THR A 81 -11.42 15.43 1.22
CA THR A 81 -11.91 16.79 1.52
C THR A 81 -12.38 16.97 2.96
N ASP A 82 -12.82 15.88 3.60
CA ASP A 82 -13.23 15.89 5.02
C ASP A 82 -11.98 15.99 5.90
N THR A 83 -11.89 17.07 6.67
CA THR A 83 -10.72 17.39 7.50
C THR A 83 -10.45 16.31 8.54
N LYS A 84 -11.48 15.82 9.24
CA LYS A 84 -11.31 14.79 10.27
C LYS A 84 -10.83 13.48 9.68
N LYS A 85 -11.47 13.01 8.60
CA LYS A 85 -11.05 11.77 7.92
C LYS A 85 -9.63 11.89 7.38
N ARG A 86 -9.24 13.07 6.89
CA ARG A 86 -7.89 13.33 6.39
C ARG A 86 -6.85 13.27 7.49
N GLU A 87 -7.11 13.88 8.66
CA GLU A 87 -6.23 13.80 9.82
C GLU A 87 -6.09 12.37 10.34
N ASP A 88 -7.19 11.64 10.48
CA ASP A 88 -7.18 10.23 10.91
C ASP A 88 -6.40 9.35 9.93
N LEU A 89 -6.54 9.61 8.62
CA LEU A 89 -5.80 8.89 7.59
C LEU A 89 -4.31 9.24 7.60
N PHE A 90 -3.93 10.50 7.79
CA PHE A 90 -2.53 10.89 7.96
C PHE A 90 -1.90 10.16 9.14
N ASN A 91 -2.54 10.16 10.30
CA ASN A 91 -2.03 9.44 11.47
C ASN A 91 -1.81 7.95 11.19
N THR A 92 -2.73 7.32 10.43
CA THR A 92 -2.62 5.90 10.06
C THR A 92 -1.45 5.68 9.08
N VAL A 93 -1.36 6.49 8.04
CA VAL A 93 -0.35 6.38 6.99
C VAL A 93 1.04 6.71 7.54
N ASP A 94 1.17 7.74 8.37
CA ASP A 94 2.43 8.12 9.00
C ASP A 94 2.93 7.03 9.95
N GLY A 95 2.03 6.41 10.72
CA GLY A 95 2.38 5.26 11.55
C GLY A 95 2.92 4.07 10.72
N MET A 96 2.36 3.84 9.53
CA MET A 96 2.88 2.81 8.60
C MET A 96 4.26 3.20 8.04
N PHE A 97 4.45 4.46 7.67
CA PHE A 97 5.75 4.95 7.18
C PHE A 97 6.83 4.90 8.26
N GLU A 98 6.51 5.19 9.53
CA GLU A 98 7.49 5.05 10.62
C GLU A 98 7.92 3.60 10.84
N GLN A 99 6.99 2.64 10.74
CA GLN A 99 7.33 1.22 10.77
C GLN A 99 8.23 0.83 9.59
N LEU A 100 7.90 1.27 8.39
CA LEU A 100 8.69 1.02 7.18
C LEU A 100 10.09 1.66 7.26
N ARG A 101 10.17 2.89 7.77
CA ARG A 101 11.45 3.59 8.05
C ARG A 101 12.34 2.77 8.97
N SER A 102 11.75 2.21 10.03
CA SER A 102 12.47 1.37 10.99
C SER A 102 13.03 0.11 10.33
N ILE A 103 12.29 -0.51 9.40
CA ILE A 103 12.77 -1.67 8.64
C ILE A 103 13.95 -1.27 7.74
N TYR A 104 13.82 -0.18 6.96
CA TYR A 104 14.93 0.30 6.11
C TYR A 104 16.16 0.64 6.93
N TYR A 105 15.98 1.29 8.08
CA TYR A 105 17.10 1.62 8.97
C TYR A 105 17.78 0.36 9.52
N GLY A 106 17.00 -0.67 9.87
CA GLY A 106 17.55 -1.97 10.25
C GLY A 106 18.38 -2.60 9.12
N VAL A 107 17.85 -2.66 7.90
CA VAL A 107 18.57 -3.16 6.71
C VAL A 107 19.87 -2.34 6.48
N PHE A 108 19.80 -1.01 6.60
CA PHE A 108 20.94 -0.11 6.45
C PHE A 108 22.04 -0.39 7.47
N LEU A 109 21.69 -0.68 8.73
CA LEU A 109 22.67 -0.93 9.79
C LEU A 109 23.35 -2.31 9.69
N ILE A 110 22.55 -3.34 9.32
CA ILE A 110 23.06 -4.72 9.32
C ILE A 110 23.56 -5.18 7.96
N HIS A 111 23.32 -4.39 6.89
CA HIS A 111 23.66 -4.72 5.51
C HIS A 111 23.13 -6.11 5.08
N ASP A 112 21.94 -6.46 5.54
CA ASP A 112 21.26 -7.70 5.17
C ASP A 112 19.79 -7.44 4.79
N LEU A 113 19.34 -8.10 3.72
CA LEU A 113 17.98 -8.01 3.20
C LEU A 113 17.51 -9.39 2.76
N SER A 114 16.87 -10.11 3.68
CA SER A 114 16.26 -11.40 3.34
C SER A 114 15.03 -11.21 2.43
N GLU A 115 14.66 -12.26 1.68
CA GLU A 115 13.42 -12.25 0.88
C GLU A 115 12.20 -11.95 1.73
N LYS A 116 12.12 -12.53 2.93
CA LYS A 116 11.03 -12.24 3.89
C LYS A 116 10.96 -10.77 4.30
N THR A 117 12.12 -10.13 4.48
CA THR A 117 12.18 -8.69 4.79
C THR A 117 11.74 -7.87 3.59
N LEU A 118 12.16 -8.25 2.39
CA LEU A 118 11.75 -7.58 1.16
C LEU A 118 10.25 -7.70 0.92
N ASP A 119 9.65 -8.89 1.12
CA ASP A 119 8.21 -9.11 1.02
C ASP A 119 7.44 -8.25 2.02
N ALA A 120 7.95 -8.16 3.27
CA ALA A 120 7.37 -7.28 4.28
C ALA A 120 7.38 -5.81 3.83
N ILE A 121 8.51 -5.32 3.29
CA ILE A 121 8.66 -3.96 2.74
C ILE A 121 7.65 -3.73 1.60
N VAL A 122 7.61 -4.62 0.62
CA VAL A 122 6.75 -4.46 -0.57
C VAL A 122 5.27 -4.44 -0.17
N SER A 123 4.87 -5.21 0.84
CA SER A 123 3.47 -5.24 1.33
C SER A 123 2.94 -3.86 1.78
N TYR A 124 3.81 -2.92 2.13
CA TYR A 124 3.39 -1.56 2.51
C TYR A 124 2.75 -0.81 1.34
N GLY A 125 3.13 -1.11 0.10
CA GLY A 125 2.54 -0.46 -1.07
C GLY A 125 1.03 -0.63 -1.15
N GLU A 126 0.56 -1.87 -1.06
CA GLU A 126 -0.86 -2.22 -1.09
C GLU A 126 -1.58 -1.78 0.19
N ARG A 127 -0.95 -1.88 1.34
CA ARG A 127 -1.53 -1.46 2.62
C ARG A 127 -1.76 0.04 2.68
N LEU A 128 -0.82 0.85 2.21
CA LEU A 128 -0.95 2.31 2.13
C LEU A 128 -2.05 2.70 1.14
N SER A 129 -2.03 2.18 -0.07
CA SER A 129 -3.03 2.51 -1.10
C SER A 129 -4.45 2.07 -0.71
N SER A 130 -4.60 0.89 -0.10
CA SER A 130 -5.90 0.38 0.33
C SER A 130 -6.53 1.20 1.46
N ASN A 131 -5.72 1.73 2.40
CA ASN A 131 -6.20 2.67 3.44
C ASN A 131 -6.72 3.98 2.82
N ILE A 132 -5.98 4.53 1.85
CA ILE A 132 -6.39 5.74 1.12
C ILE A 132 -7.72 5.50 0.40
N VAL A 133 -7.83 4.40 -0.33
CA VAL A 133 -9.05 4.06 -1.09
C VAL A 133 -10.24 3.77 -0.16
N ALA A 134 -10.03 3.05 0.94
CA ALA A 134 -11.07 2.77 1.90
C ALA A 134 -11.61 4.04 2.57
N THR A 135 -10.75 5.01 2.89
CA THR A 135 -11.16 6.31 3.46
C THR A 135 -11.95 7.16 2.45
N LEU A 136 -11.59 7.07 1.17
CA LEU A 136 -12.24 7.82 0.09
C LEU A 136 -13.66 7.31 -0.24
N ILE A 137 -13.89 5.99 -0.14
CA ILE A 137 -15.16 5.36 -0.51
C ILE A 137 -16.14 5.44 0.65
N SER A 138 -17.36 5.92 0.39
CA SER A 138 -18.40 6.01 1.41
C SER A 138 -18.77 4.62 1.96
N LYS A 139 -18.84 4.51 3.29
CA LYS A 139 -19.22 3.27 4.02
C LYS A 139 -18.28 2.08 3.79
N ALA A 140 -17.10 2.29 3.19
CA ALA A 140 -16.10 1.23 3.08
C ALA A 140 -15.48 0.89 4.44
N ARG A 141 -15.05 -0.36 4.59
CA ARG A 141 -14.24 -0.84 5.72
C ARG A 141 -12.93 -1.36 5.16
N TRP A 142 -11.85 -1.00 5.79
CA TRP A 142 -10.53 -1.53 5.46
C TRP A 142 -10.28 -2.87 6.16
N PHE A 143 -9.64 -3.78 5.45
CA PHE A 143 -9.17 -5.07 5.97
C PHE A 143 -7.76 -5.33 5.48
N ASP A 144 -6.89 -5.79 6.37
CA ASP A 144 -5.57 -6.30 5.98
C ASP A 144 -5.72 -7.72 5.42
N ALA A 145 -5.36 -7.93 4.17
CA ALA A 145 -5.48 -9.24 3.54
C ALA A 145 -4.65 -10.33 4.25
N ARG A 146 -3.59 -9.94 4.96
CA ARG A 146 -2.73 -10.87 5.71
C ARG A 146 -3.43 -11.50 6.91
N ASP A 147 -4.53 -10.90 7.39
CA ASP A 147 -5.30 -11.43 8.51
C ASP A 147 -6.19 -12.62 8.12
N PHE A 148 -6.47 -12.81 6.82
CA PHE A 148 -7.40 -13.84 6.35
C PHE A 148 -6.97 -14.58 5.09
N ILE A 149 -5.94 -14.13 4.37
CA ILE A 149 -5.37 -14.85 3.22
C ILE A 149 -4.11 -15.54 3.70
N ILE A 150 -4.17 -16.87 3.84
CA ILE A 150 -3.03 -17.71 4.22
C ILE A 150 -2.56 -18.43 2.95
N CYS A 151 -1.31 -18.19 2.55
CA CYS A 151 -0.67 -18.97 1.49
C CYS A 151 -0.25 -20.32 2.05
N LEU A 152 -0.86 -21.40 1.57
CA LEU A 152 -0.38 -22.74 1.83
C LEU A 152 0.70 -23.06 0.80
N LEU A 153 1.95 -23.16 1.24
CA LEU A 153 3.01 -23.75 0.44
C LEU A 153 2.73 -25.26 0.41
N TYR A 154 2.09 -25.73 -0.65
CA TYR A 154 2.09 -27.15 -0.96
C TYR A 154 3.51 -27.49 -1.42
N THR A 155 4.30 -28.11 -0.56
CA THR A 155 5.45 -28.84 -1.01
C THR A 155 4.94 -30.00 -1.85
N SER A 156 5.49 -30.17 -3.04
CA SER A 156 5.08 -31.17 -4.05
C SER A 156 5.38 -32.63 -3.65
N ASP A 157 5.49 -32.94 -2.37
CA ASP A 157 5.83 -34.26 -1.85
C ASP A 157 4.59 -35.15 -1.54
N ALA A 158 3.43 -34.82 -2.09
CA ALA A 158 2.22 -35.62 -1.97
C ALA A 158 1.85 -36.32 -3.29
N ALA A 159 2.85 -36.71 -4.09
CA ALA A 159 2.64 -37.49 -5.28
C ALA A 159 3.66 -38.66 -5.32
N ASP A 160 3.47 -39.66 -4.42
CA ASP A 160 3.91 -41.03 -4.57
C ASP A 160 2.79 -41.97 -4.09
#